data_777daaf9c0c364885a843c1e0556ce6a
#
_entry.id   777daaf9c0c364885a843c1e0556ce6a
#
_cell.length_a   1.000
_cell.length_b   1.000
_cell.length_c   1.000
_cell.angle_alpha   90.00
_cell.angle_beta   90.00
_cell.angle_gamma   90.00
#
_symmetry.space_group_name_H-M   'P 1'
#
loop_
_entity.id
_entity.type
_entity.pdbx_description
1 polymer ?
#
loop_
_entity_poly.entity_id
_entity_poly.type
_entity_poly.pdbx_seq_one_letter_code
_entity_poly.pdbx_strand_id
1 'polypeptide(L)'
;MACSSVLIVCAAVPAVSRAQIYVGNSVMGESVVLSNFRSQEAPQLLIAAPRVPGESSSAGLADASSRKFAHATGLQLPPSSPEVRRVIDEVAVKVGISADLLHAVIATESRYNSRALSPRGAIGLMQLLPATAKRFGALDPYAPQENVLAGAQYLKWLMAMFQDDLELVLAAYNAGEQAVVKAGGRIPPFAETQAYVPRVLAYLRCAPSGSCKPA
;
A
#
# COMPACT_ATOMS: atom_id res chain seq x y z
N MET A 1 0.07 -22.59 -62.46
CA MET A 1 -0.82 -21.60 -61.82
C MET A 1 -0.33 -21.39 -60.42
N ALA A 2 0.46 -20.33 -60.20
CA ALA A 2 1.09 -20.02 -58.93
C ALA A 2 0.24 -18.94 -58.23
N CYS A 3 -0.27 -19.24 -57.03
CA CYS A 3 -1.03 -18.34 -56.22
C CYS A 3 -0.07 -17.70 -55.17
N SER A 4 0.28 -16.43 -55.37
CA SER A 4 1.11 -15.66 -54.42
C SER A 4 0.23 -15.15 -53.28
N SER A 5 0.49 -15.65 -52.08
CA SER A 5 -0.12 -15.10 -50.84
C SER A 5 0.72 -13.94 -50.34
N VAL A 6 0.12 -12.76 -50.32
CA VAL A 6 0.70 -11.55 -49.74
C VAL A 6 0.44 -11.57 -48.23
N LEU A 7 1.51 -11.60 -47.42
CA LEU A 7 1.46 -11.52 -45.97
C LEU A 7 1.51 -10.04 -45.57
N ILE A 8 0.40 -9.51 -45.09
CA ILE A 8 0.37 -8.14 -44.52
C ILE A 8 0.80 -8.25 -43.07
N VAL A 9 2.00 -7.76 -42.79
CA VAL A 9 2.49 -7.57 -41.39
C VAL A 9 1.93 -6.26 -40.88
N CYS A 10 0.95 -6.36 -40.00
CA CYS A 10 0.40 -5.21 -39.26
C CYS A 10 1.31 -4.91 -38.06
N ALA A 11 2.14 -3.88 -38.17
CA ALA A 11 2.95 -3.39 -37.04
C ALA A 11 2.04 -2.73 -36.01
N ALA A 12 1.90 -3.39 -34.85
CA ALA A 12 1.19 -2.83 -33.70
C ALA A 12 2.07 -1.74 -33.06
N VAL A 13 1.64 -0.49 -33.19
CA VAL A 13 2.21 0.66 -32.46
C VAL A 13 1.78 0.53 -30.99
N PRO A 14 2.68 0.60 -30.01
CA PRO A 14 2.28 0.58 -28.60
C PRO A 14 1.52 1.86 -28.28
N ALA A 15 0.25 1.71 -27.88
CA ALA A 15 -0.55 2.79 -27.37
C ALA A 15 0.03 3.26 -26.03
N VAL A 16 0.53 4.50 -26.01
CA VAL A 16 0.94 5.19 -24.77
C VAL A 16 -0.31 5.37 -23.92
N SER A 17 -0.46 4.55 -22.89
CA SER A 17 -1.56 4.64 -21.94
C SER A 17 -1.37 5.91 -21.09
N ARG A 18 -2.12 6.97 -21.41
CA ARG A 18 -2.24 8.14 -20.55
C ARG A 18 -3.17 7.78 -19.40
N ALA A 19 -2.66 7.82 -18.19
CA ALA A 19 -3.48 7.66 -17.00
C ALA A 19 -4.51 8.80 -16.91
N GLN A 20 -5.80 8.48 -17.00
CA GLN A 20 -6.89 9.41 -16.82
C GLN A 20 -7.62 9.06 -15.52
N ILE A 21 -7.89 10.06 -14.68
CA ILE A 21 -8.62 9.88 -13.43
C ILE A 21 -10.05 10.36 -13.66
N TYR A 22 -11.02 9.50 -13.38
CA TYR A 22 -12.45 9.79 -13.47
C TYR A 22 -13.06 9.91 -12.07
N VAL A 23 -14.02 10.82 -11.92
CA VAL A 23 -14.79 10.99 -10.68
C VAL A 23 -16.22 10.53 -10.93
N GLY A 24 -16.70 9.62 -10.10
CA GLY A 24 -18.08 9.17 -10.09
C GLY A 24 -18.78 9.59 -8.81
N ASN A 25 -20.03 10.03 -8.90
CA ASN A 25 -20.87 10.27 -7.74
C ASN A 25 -21.57 8.98 -7.33
N SER A 26 -21.45 8.60 -6.05
CA SER A 26 -22.24 7.50 -5.49
C SER A 26 -23.69 7.96 -5.29
N VAL A 27 -24.65 7.13 -5.65
CA VAL A 27 -26.10 7.42 -5.57
C VAL A 27 -26.61 7.53 -4.12
N MET A 28 -25.80 7.29 -3.12
CA MET A 28 -26.13 7.45 -1.70
C MET A 28 -25.01 8.19 -0.96
N GLY A 29 -25.08 9.52 -0.95
CA GLY A 29 -24.42 10.42 0.03
C GLY A 29 -22.90 10.55 -0.09
N GLU A 30 -22.46 11.76 -0.29
CA GLU A 30 -21.13 12.40 -0.04
C GLU A 30 -19.86 11.54 0.01
N SER A 31 -19.61 10.68 -0.94
CA SER A 31 -18.28 10.12 -1.12
C SER A 31 -17.82 10.28 -2.56
N VAL A 32 -16.71 11.01 -2.75
CA VAL A 32 -16.04 11.15 -4.02
C VAL A 32 -15.19 9.90 -4.26
N VAL A 33 -15.57 9.12 -5.26
CA VAL A 33 -14.78 7.93 -5.67
C VAL A 33 -13.87 8.34 -6.82
N LEU A 34 -12.57 8.28 -6.60
CA LEU A 34 -11.57 8.45 -7.65
C LEU A 34 -11.26 7.08 -8.26
N SER A 35 -11.52 6.92 -9.56
CA SER A 35 -11.27 5.67 -10.27
C SER A 35 -10.48 5.92 -11.55
N ASN A 36 -9.58 5.00 -11.88
CA ASN A 36 -8.89 4.95 -13.16
C ASN A 36 -9.62 4.09 -14.21
N PHE A 37 -10.83 3.60 -13.88
CA PHE A 37 -11.70 2.85 -14.78
C PHE A 37 -12.89 3.71 -15.20
N ARG A 38 -13.23 3.63 -16.48
CA ARG A 38 -14.42 4.29 -17.05
C ARG A 38 -15.66 3.49 -16.65
N SER A 39 -16.47 4.02 -15.73
CA SER A 39 -17.82 3.49 -15.50
C SER A 39 -18.79 3.97 -16.58
N GLN A 40 -19.79 3.18 -16.92
CA GLN A 40 -20.74 3.45 -18.00
C GLN A 40 -21.75 4.59 -17.70
N GLU A 41 -21.72 5.19 -16.52
CA GLU A 41 -22.55 6.33 -16.17
C GLU A 41 -21.72 7.62 -16.19
N ALA A 42 -21.98 8.43 -17.21
CA ALA A 42 -21.44 9.76 -17.54
C ALA A 42 -20.33 10.31 -16.63
N PRO A 43 -19.04 10.09 -16.92
CA PRO A 43 -17.95 10.62 -16.14
C PRO A 43 -17.69 12.10 -16.50
N GLN A 44 -17.65 12.96 -15.49
CA GLN A 44 -17.22 14.34 -15.66
C GLN A 44 -15.69 14.41 -15.49
N LEU A 45 -14.98 14.92 -16.48
CA LEU A 45 -13.52 15.11 -16.45
C LEU A 45 -13.21 16.35 -15.59
N LEU A 46 -12.57 16.16 -14.44
CA LEU A 46 -12.30 17.25 -13.46
C LEU A 46 -10.95 17.94 -13.63
N ILE A 47 -10.04 17.41 -14.44
CA ILE A 47 -8.71 18.03 -14.64
C ILE A 47 -8.41 18.12 -16.13
N ALA A 48 -8.56 19.32 -16.69
CA ALA A 48 -7.94 19.67 -17.97
C ALA A 48 -6.47 20.03 -17.72
N ALA A 49 -5.57 19.54 -18.56
CA ALA A 49 -4.15 19.88 -18.47
C ALA A 49 -3.95 21.42 -18.53
N PRO A 50 -3.09 21.99 -17.68
CA PRO A 50 -2.82 23.43 -17.73
C PRO A 50 -2.18 23.80 -19.06
N ARG A 51 -2.76 24.78 -19.75
CA ARG A 51 -2.14 25.51 -20.86
C ARG A 51 -1.03 26.39 -20.28
N VAL A 52 0.18 26.25 -20.79
CA VAL A 52 1.28 27.15 -20.49
C VAL A 52 1.10 28.41 -21.32
N PRO A 53 0.88 29.61 -20.76
CA PRO A 53 1.11 30.86 -21.46
C PRO A 53 2.57 31.25 -21.29
N GLY A 54 3.19 31.71 -22.38
CA GLY A 54 4.59 32.13 -22.40
C GLY A 54 4.90 33.38 -21.62
N GLU A 55 6.15 33.46 -21.28
CA GLU A 55 7.07 34.54 -20.98
C GLU A 55 6.54 35.97 -20.78
N SER A 56 6.91 36.60 -19.67
CA SER A 56 7.95 37.64 -19.65
C SER A 56 8.12 38.30 -18.28
N SER A 57 9.40 38.58 -17.97
CA SER A 57 9.98 39.72 -17.24
C SER A 57 9.96 39.77 -15.72
N SER A 58 11.13 39.44 -15.21
CA SER A 58 12.08 40.24 -14.41
C SER A 58 11.66 40.84 -13.07
N ALA A 59 12.62 40.62 -12.17
CA ALA A 59 13.10 41.47 -11.07
C ALA A 59 12.46 41.30 -9.69
N GLY A 60 13.26 40.72 -8.80
CA GLY A 60 13.52 41.27 -7.45
C GLY A 60 12.48 40.90 -6.41
N LEU A 61 12.86 40.01 -5.60
CA LEU A 61 12.91 40.13 -4.14
C LEU A 61 13.26 38.75 -3.55
N ALA A 62 14.50 38.62 -3.20
CA ALA A 62 14.99 37.50 -2.41
C ALA A 62 14.40 37.55 -1.01
N ASP A 63 14.31 36.36 -0.40
CA ASP A 63 14.28 36.14 1.01
C ASP A 63 12.99 36.42 1.77
N ALA A 64 12.15 35.40 1.85
CA ALA A 64 11.34 35.05 3.02
C ALA A 64 10.53 33.76 2.85
N SER A 65 10.47 33.15 1.64
CA SER A 65 9.62 31.98 1.38
C SER A 65 10.35 30.63 1.46
N SER A 66 11.67 30.64 1.49
CA SER A 66 12.47 29.39 1.47
C SER A 66 12.52 28.63 2.81
N ARG A 67 12.00 29.22 3.89
CA ARG A 67 12.00 28.55 5.21
C ARG A 67 10.68 27.84 5.57
N LYS A 68 9.63 27.96 4.74
CA LYS A 68 8.32 27.33 5.00
C LYS A 68 8.09 26.00 4.28
N PHE A 69 8.94 25.62 3.35
CA PHE A 69 8.78 24.35 2.60
C PHE A 69 9.66 23.20 3.11
N ALA A 70 10.51 23.43 4.11
CA ALA A 70 11.37 22.40 4.71
C ALA A 70 10.67 21.59 5.83
N HIS A 71 9.36 21.81 6.08
CA HIS A 71 8.55 21.01 7.02
C HIS A 71 7.53 20.15 6.29
N ALA A 72 7.86 19.63 5.12
CA ALA A 72 6.98 18.83 4.33
C ALA A 72 7.38 17.36 4.36
N THR A 73 6.49 16.59 4.93
CA THR A 73 6.32 15.16 4.80
C THR A 73 7.32 14.26 5.51
N GLY A 74 7.55 14.47 6.79
CA GLY A 74 7.93 13.36 7.65
C GLY A 74 6.76 12.37 7.67
N LEU A 75 6.91 11.22 7.01
CA LEU A 75 5.98 10.12 7.14
C LEU A 75 5.98 9.71 8.62
N GLN A 76 4.91 10.04 9.34
CA GLN A 76 4.77 9.70 10.75
C GLN A 76 3.79 8.54 10.86
N LEU A 77 4.09 7.63 11.79
CA LEU A 77 3.11 6.59 12.16
C LEU A 77 1.82 7.26 12.63
N PRO A 78 0.65 6.76 12.19
CA PRO A 78 -0.62 7.22 12.73
C PRO A 78 -0.67 7.04 14.25
N PRO A 79 -1.43 7.85 14.98
CA PRO A 79 -1.57 7.72 16.42
C PRO A 79 -2.22 6.37 16.77
N SER A 80 -1.63 5.65 17.71
CA SER A 80 -2.15 4.40 18.27
C SER A 80 -2.56 4.58 19.73
N SER A 81 -3.60 3.85 20.18
CA SER A 81 -3.96 3.86 21.60
C SER A 81 -2.86 3.20 22.44
N PRO A 82 -2.70 3.59 23.72
CA PRO A 82 -1.75 2.93 24.63
C PRO A 82 -1.99 1.42 24.76
N GLU A 83 -3.24 1.01 24.74
CA GLU A 83 -3.64 -0.40 24.81
C GLU A 83 -3.13 -1.18 23.58
N VAL A 84 -3.34 -0.67 22.37
CA VAL A 84 -2.86 -1.33 21.15
C VAL A 84 -1.34 -1.39 21.12
N ARG A 85 -0.63 -0.35 21.58
CA ARG A 85 0.84 -0.38 21.68
C ARG A 85 1.30 -1.50 22.60
N ARG A 86 0.73 -1.60 23.79
CA ARG A 86 1.06 -2.67 24.74
C ARG A 86 0.85 -4.06 24.12
N VAL A 87 -0.28 -4.28 23.43
CA VAL A 87 -0.55 -5.54 22.73
C VAL A 87 0.54 -5.84 21.70
N ILE A 88 0.97 -4.84 20.92
CA ILE A 88 2.03 -5.01 19.91
C ILE A 88 3.35 -5.41 20.57
N ASP A 89 3.74 -4.70 21.65
CA ASP A 89 5.00 -4.96 22.37
C ASP A 89 5.00 -6.36 22.99
N GLU A 90 3.92 -6.77 23.65
CA GLU A 90 3.76 -8.10 24.24
C GLU A 90 3.85 -9.21 23.17
N VAL A 91 3.16 -9.02 22.05
CA VAL A 91 3.17 -9.98 20.93
C VAL A 91 4.53 -10.04 20.25
N ALA A 92 5.19 -8.90 20.06
CA ALA A 92 6.53 -8.82 19.49
C ALA A 92 7.52 -9.69 20.26
N VAL A 93 7.53 -9.56 21.60
CA VAL A 93 8.35 -10.38 22.50
C VAL A 93 7.96 -11.86 22.42
N LYS A 94 6.66 -12.17 22.48
CA LYS A 94 6.14 -13.55 22.47
C LYS A 94 6.49 -14.31 21.19
N VAL A 95 6.41 -13.66 20.03
CA VAL A 95 6.65 -14.28 18.71
C VAL A 95 8.12 -14.18 18.29
N GLY A 96 8.90 -13.29 18.92
CA GLY A 96 10.28 -13.00 18.55
C GLY A 96 10.37 -12.30 17.19
N ILE A 97 9.60 -11.22 17.04
CA ILE A 97 9.57 -10.36 15.85
C ILE A 97 9.73 -8.90 16.28
N SER A 98 10.22 -8.04 15.40
CA SER A 98 10.38 -6.60 15.71
C SER A 98 9.03 -5.93 15.96
N ALA A 99 8.89 -5.22 17.08
CA ALA A 99 7.72 -4.38 17.37
C ALA A 99 7.56 -3.27 16.31
N ASP A 100 8.68 -2.69 15.85
CA ASP A 100 8.68 -1.67 14.79
C ASP A 100 8.10 -2.21 13.48
N LEU A 101 8.39 -3.47 13.12
CA LEU A 101 7.81 -4.11 11.95
C LEU A 101 6.30 -4.30 12.12
N LEU A 102 5.84 -4.75 13.28
CA LEU A 102 4.40 -4.87 13.56
C LEU A 102 3.70 -3.51 13.48
N HIS A 103 4.30 -2.46 14.05
CA HIS A 103 3.80 -1.09 13.94
C HIS A 103 3.68 -0.62 12.51
N ALA A 104 4.71 -0.85 11.68
CA ALA A 104 4.73 -0.45 10.27
C ALA A 104 3.65 -1.17 9.44
N VAL A 105 3.47 -2.47 9.67
CA VAL A 105 2.42 -3.26 9.02
C VAL A 105 1.04 -2.78 9.46
N ILE A 106 0.77 -2.66 10.76
CA ILE A 106 -0.52 -2.20 11.30
C ILE A 106 -0.86 -0.79 10.83
N ALA A 107 0.12 0.11 10.79
CA ALA A 107 -0.07 1.46 10.26
C ALA A 107 -0.49 1.45 8.78
N THR A 108 0.08 0.54 7.99
CA THR A 108 -0.23 0.41 6.56
C THR A 108 -1.59 -0.25 6.35
N GLU A 109 -1.91 -1.30 7.10
CA GLU A 109 -3.10 -2.12 6.94
C GLU A 109 -4.39 -1.43 7.42
N SER A 110 -4.37 -0.91 8.63
CA SER A 110 -5.59 -0.42 9.27
C SER A 110 -5.49 1.00 9.82
N ARG A 111 -4.29 1.60 9.82
CA ARG A 111 -4.01 2.84 10.56
C ARG A 111 -4.40 2.73 12.04
N TYR A 112 -4.17 1.56 12.64
CA TYR A 112 -4.52 1.19 14.02
C TYR A 112 -6.03 1.08 14.30
N ASN A 113 -6.88 0.94 13.28
CA ASN A 113 -8.31 0.68 13.47
C ASN A 113 -8.55 -0.82 13.69
N SER A 114 -8.83 -1.22 14.93
CA SER A 114 -9.12 -2.62 15.29
C SER A 114 -10.44 -3.15 14.68
N ARG A 115 -11.32 -2.26 14.23
CA ARG A 115 -12.59 -2.62 13.59
C ARG A 115 -12.56 -2.46 12.07
N ALA A 116 -11.38 -2.30 11.49
CA ALA A 116 -11.24 -2.19 10.05
C ALA A 116 -11.75 -3.46 9.36
N LEU A 117 -12.51 -3.27 8.29
CA LEU A 117 -13.01 -4.33 7.41
C LEU A 117 -12.80 -3.88 5.96
N SER A 118 -12.05 -4.65 5.19
CA SER A 118 -11.84 -4.35 3.79
C SER A 118 -12.97 -4.90 2.90
N PRO A 119 -13.12 -4.42 1.66
CA PRO A 119 -14.08 -4.98 0.70
C PRO A 119 -13.83 -6.46 0.38
N ARG A 120 -12.61 -6.94 0.58
CA ARG A 120 -12.23 -8.36 0.41
C ARG A 120 -12.44 -9.19 1.67
N GLY A 121 -12.98 -8.60 2.74
CA GLY A 121 -13.24 -9.27 4.01
C GLY A 121 -12.01 -9.42 4.91
N ALA A 122 -10.93 -8.65 4.70
CA ALA A 122 -9.80 -8.60 5.62
C ALA A 122 -10.19 -7.81 6.88
N ILE A 123 -9.78 -8.29 8.06
CA ILE A 123 -10.32 -7.87 9.36
C ILE A 123 -9.21 -7.38 10.29
N GLY A 124 -9.52 -6.30 11.02
CA GLY A 124 -8.81 -5.86 12.20
C GLY A 124 -7.49 -5.13 11.94
N LEU A 125 -6.66 -5.03 12.98
CA LEU A 125 -5.42 -4.26 12.98
C LEU A 125 -4.45 -4.65 11.86
N MET A 126 -4.27 -5.95 11.64
CA MET A 126 -3.34 -6.50 10.65
C MET A 126 -4.03 -7.00 9.37
N GLN A 127 -5.32 -6.66 9.17
CA GLN A 127 -6.11 -6.96 7.98
C GLN A 127 -5.99 -8.42 7.53
N LEU A 128 -6.26 -9.34 8.45
CA LEU A 128 -6.22 -10.77 8.15
C LEU A 128 -7.49 -11.23 7.44
N LEU A 129 -7.34 -11.97 6.35
CA LEU A 129 -8.46 -12.72 5.78
C LEU A 129 -8.92 -13.80 6.76
N PRO A 130 -10.21 -14.13 6.82
CA PRO A 130 -10.73 -15.14 7.75
C PRO A 130 -9.99 -16.47 7.73
N ALA A 131 -9.59 -16.93 6.53
CA ALA A 131 -8.82 -18.17 6.39
C ALA A 131 -7.43 -18.06 7.02
N THR A 132 -6.75 -16.92 6.84
CA THR A 132 -5.43 -16.65 7.45
C THR A 132 -5.56 -16.49 8.96
N ALA A 133 -6.53 -15.74 9.45
CA ALA A 133 -6.82 -15.58 10.87
C ALA A 133 -7.01 -16.95 11.55
N LYS A 134 -7.86 -17.81 10.98
CA LYS A 134 -8.10 -19.16 11.47
C LYS A 134 -6.85 -20.03 11.43
N ARG A 135 -6.06 -19.98 10.34
CA ARG A 135 -4.82 -20.74 10.18
C ARG A 135 -3.81 -20.43 11.26
N PHE A 136 -3.76 -19.17 11.72
CA PHE A 136 -2.84 -18.71 12.76
C PHE A 136 -3.51 -18.49 14.13
N GLY A 137 -4.68 -19.09 14.34
CA GLY A 137 -5.29 -19.29 15.66
C GLY A 137 -6.09 -18.12 16.19
N ALA A 138 -6.44 -17.11 15.39
CA ALA A 138 -7.40 -16.08 15.82
C ALA A 138 -8.83 -16.61 15.73
N LEU A 139 -9.52 -16.65 16.87
CA LEU A 139 -10.94 -17.02 16.98
C LEU A 139 -11.83 -15.79 16.73
N ASP A 140 -11.44 -14.65 17.29
CA ASP A 140 -12.04 -13.35 17.01
C ASP A 140 -11.01 -12.41 16.38
N PRO A 141 -11.02 -12.26 15.04
CA PRO A 141 -10.07 -11.38 14.34
C PRO A 141 -10.32 -9.88 14.58
N TYR A 142 -11.40 -9.48 15.27
CA TYR A 142 -11.60 -8.11 15.74
C TYR A 142 -10.95 -7.85 17.10
N ALA A 143 -10.65 -8.90 17.88
CA ALA A 143 -9.93 -8.77 19.14
C ALA A 143 -8.47 -8.38 18.87
N PRO A 144 -7.97 -7.22 19.38
CA PRO A 144 -6.62 -6.74 19.09
C PRO A 144 -5.53 -7.77 19.37
N GLN A 145 -5.60 -8.43 20.53
CA GLN A 145 -4.63 -9.42 20.97
C GLN A 145 -4.54 -10.62 20.00
N GLU A 146 -5.70 -11.15 19.60
CA GLU A 146 -5.75 -12.32 18.71
C GLU A 146 -5.32 -11.95 17.28
N ASN A 147 -5.78 -10.80 16.81
CA ASN A 147 -5.44 -10.31 15.46
C ASN A 147 -3.93 -10.05 15.30
N VAL A 148 -3.33 -9.32 16.26
CA VAL A 148 -1.89 -9.02 16.22
C VAL A 148 -1.06 -10.29 16.40
N LEU A 149 -1.47 -11.22 17.28
CA LEU A 149 -0.78 -12.48 17.47
C LEU A 149 -0.78 -13.34 16.21
N ALA A 150 -1.95 -13.52 15.59
CA ALA A 150 -2.07 -14.30 14.36
C ALA A 150 -1.30 -13.66 13.19
N GLY A 151 -1.37 -12.34 13.03
CA GLY A 151 -0.63 -11.61 12.01
C GLY A 151 0.89 -11.67 12.21
N ALA A 152 1.36 -11.57 13.45
CA ALA A 152 2.78 -11.72 13.79
C ALA A 152 3.28 -13.13 13.50
N GLN A 153 2.51 -14.16 13.83
CA GLN A 153 2.85 -15.57 13.50
C GLN A 153 2.89 -15.80 11.99
N TYR A 154 1.96 -15.19 11.24
CA TYR A 154 1.99 -15.24 9.77
C TYR A 154 3.25 -14.57 9.21
N LEU A 155 3.60 -13.36 9.69
CA LEU A 155 4.86 -12.71 9.31
C LEU A 155 6.08 -13.57 9.64
N LYS A 156 6.13 -14.15 10.83
CA LYS A 156 7.23 -15.04 11.24
C LYS A 156 7.36 -16.27 10.35
N TRP A 157 6.22 -16.86 9.97
CA TRP A 157 6.18 -17.97 9.04
C TRP A 157 6.67 -17.57 7.64
N LEU A 158 6.27 -16.38 7.15
CA LEU A 158 6.77 -15.85 5.88
C LEU A 158 8.27 -15.53 5.91
N MET A 159 8.80 -15.01 7.02
CA MET A 159 10.24 -14.81 7.22
C MET A 159 11.02 -16.11 7.05
N ALA A 160 10.55 -17.19 7.67
CA ALA A 160 11.18 -18.49 7.50
C ALA A 160 11.07 -19.00 6.04
N MET A 161 9.95 -18.76 5.37
CA MET A 161 9.74 -19.19 3.99
C MET A 161 10.63 -18.44 2.98
N PHE A 162 10.84 -17.13 3.18
CA PHE A 162 11.60 -16.26 2.29
C PHE A 162 12.99 -15.88 2.84
N GLN A 163 13.53 -16.65 3.80
CA GLN A 163 14.89 -16.49 4.31
C GLN A 163 15.20 -15.07 4.82
N ASP A 164 14.22 -14.47 5.51
CA ASP A 164 14.27 -13.11 6.06
C ASP A 164 14.44 -12.00 5.01
N ASP A 165 14.20 -12.28 3.70
CA ASP A 165 14.07 -11.24 2.69
C ASP A 165 12.80 -10.44 2.95
N LEU A 166 12.97 -9.29 3.62
CA LEU A 166 11.85 -8.48 4.11
C LEU A 166 10.94 -7.97 2.98
N GLU A 167 11.48 -7.66 1.80
CA GLU A 167 10.67 -7.19 0.67
C GLU A 167 9.75 -8.32 0.17
N LEU A 168 10.27 -9.55 0.08
CA LEU A 168 9.47 -10.71 -0.31
C LEU A 168 8.47 -11.11 0.77
N VAL A 169 8.85 -11.01 2.05
CA VAL A 169 7.95 -11.22 3.20
C VAL A 169 6.75 -10.27 3.14
N LEU A 170 7.00 -8.99 2.95
CA LEU A 170 5.94 -7.97 2.85
C LEU A 170 5.09 -8.15 1.60
N ALA A 171 5.71 -8.48 0.46
CA ALA A 171 4.99 -8.78 -0.76
C ALA A 171 4.06 -10.01 -0.59
N ALA A 172 4.56 -11.06 0.07
CA ALA A 172 3.80 -12.27 0.36
C ALA A 172 2.69 -12.03 1.39
N TYR A 173 2.92 -11.18 2.37
CA TYR A 173 1.90 -10.79 3.33
C TYR A 173 0.70 -10.14 2.64
N ASN A 174 0.95 -9.21 1.72
CA ASN A 174 -0.10 -8.48 1.00
C ASN A 174 -0.75 -9.31 -0.13
N ALA A 175 0.06 -9.99 -0.97
CA ALA A 175 -0.41 -10.67 -2.17
C ALA A 175 -0.70 -12.18 -1.96
N GLY A 176 -0.30 -12.72 -0.81
CA GLY A 176 -0.24 -14.16 -0.56
C GLY A 176 1.08 -14.79 -1.01
N GLU A 177 1.58 -15.76 -0.25
CA GLU A 177 2.86 -16.44 -0.49
C GLU A 177 2.95 -17.08 -1.88
N GLN A 178 1.83 -17.64 -2.37
CA GLN A 178 1.80 -18.29 -3.68
C GLN A 178 2.01 -17.30 -4.85
N ALA A 179 1.62 -16.04 -4.68
CA ALA A 179 1.84 -15.03 -5.70
C ALA A 179 3.34 -14.72 -5.87
N VAL A 180 4.09 -14.64 -4.77
CA VAL A 180 5.55 -14.44 -4.78
C VAL A 180 6.26 -15.66 -5.38
N VAL A 181 5.85 -16.87 -4.99
CA VAL A 181 6.39 -18.12 -5.55
C VAL A 181 6.17 -18.18 -7.07
N LYS A 182 4.94 -17.90 -7.55
CA LYS A 182 4.62 -17.85 -8.99
C LYS A 182 5.38 -16.76 -9.74
N ALA A 183 5.73 -15.67 -9.07
CA ALA A 183 6.55 -14.61 -9.63
C ALA A 183 8.06 -14.95 -9.65
N GLY A 184 8.44 -16.20 -9.30
CA GLY A 184 9.83 -16.66 -9.29
C GLY A 184 10.67 -16.01 -8.19
N GLY A 185 10.11 -15.82 -6.98
CA GLY A 185 10.80 -15.19 -5.86
C GLY A 185 11.04 -13.69 -6.09
N ARG A 186 10.08 -13.01 -6.66
CA ARG A 186 10.11 -11.54 -6.88
C ARG A 186 8.78 -10.93 -6.43
N ILE A 187 8.78 -9.63 -6.18
CA ILE A 187 7.54 -8.90 -5.90
C ILE A 187 6.60 -9.05 -7.10
N PRO A 188 5.37 -9.58 -6.91
CA PRO A 188 4.41 -9.76 -7.98
C PRO A 188 4.07 -8.44 -8.68
N PRO A 189 3.75 -8.43 -9.99
CA PRO A 189 3.42 -7.23 -10.75
C PRO A 189 1.99 -6.72 -10.45
N PHE A 190 1.58 -6.77 -9.18
CA PHE A 190 0.31 -6.22 -8.72
C PHE A 190 0.54 -4.79 -8.22
N ALA A 191 -0.16 -3.81 -8.78
CA ALA A 191 0.00 -2.39 -8.44
C ALA A 191 -0.17 -2.15 -6.92
N GLU A 192 -1.10 -2.87 -6.28
CA GLU A 192 -1.31 -2.81 -4.84
C GLU A 192 -0.06 -3.26 -4.07
N THR A 193 0.52 -4.41 -4.41
CA THR A 193 1.70 -4.96 -3.72
C THR A 193 2.95 -4.13 -3.97
N GLN A 194 3.13 -3.63 -5.19
CA GLN A 194 4.24 -2.75 -5.55
C GLN A 194 4.20 -1.41 -4.79
N ALA A 195 2.99 -0.93 -4.43
CA ALA A 195 2.81 0.25 -3.59
C ALA A 195 2.89 -0.07 -2.08
N TYR A 196 2.50 -1.28 -1.68
CA TYR A 196 2.47 -1.73 -0.30
C TYR A 196 3.88 -1.86 0.30
N VAL A 197 4.76 -2.60 -0.36
CA VAL A 197 6.11 -2.89 0.14
C VAL A 197 6.89 -1.62 0.49
N PRO A 198 7.08 -0.63 -0.40
CA PRO A 198 7.80 0.58 -0.06
C PRO A 198 7.12 1.42 1.03
N ARG A 199 5.78 1.35 1.14
CA ARG A 199 5.03 2.05 2.20
C ARG A 199 5.32 1.47 3.58
N VAL A 200 5.32 0.14 3.74
CA VAL A 200 5.67 -0.51 5.01
C VAL A 200 7.13 -0.21 5.37
N LEU A 201 8.05 -0.32 4.41
CA LEU A 201 9.46 -0.01 4.63
C LEU A 201 9.69 1.45 5.03
N ALA A 202 8.90 2.38 4.48
CA ALA A 202 8.95 3.79 4.85
C ALA A 202 8.49 3.99 6.31
N TYR A 203 7.41 3.36 6.74
CA TYR A 203 6.96 3.39 8.13
C TYR A 203 7.97 2.73 9.08
N LEU A 204 8.58 1.62 8.67
CA LEU A 204 9.58 0.93 9.48
C LEU A 204 10.81 1.81 9.75
N ARG A 205 11.24 2.62 8.78
CA ARG A 205 12.33 3.60 8.98
C ARG A 205 11.98 4.73 9.96
N CYS A 206 10.69 5.02 10.11
CA CYS A 206 10.16 6.07 10.99
C CYS A 206 9.56 5.53 12.28
N ALA A 207 9.83 4.26 12.64
CA ALA A 207 9.29 3.62 13.83
C ALA A 207 9.78 4.27 15.15
N PRO A 208 9.02 4.11 16.27
CA PRO A 208 9.25 4.83 17.53
C PRO A 208 10.63 4.59 18.18
N SER A 209 11.28 3.47 17.87
CA SER A 209 12.61 3.12 18.40
C SER A 209 13.76 3.90 17.76
N GLY A 210 13.50 4.62 16.68
CA GLY A 210 14.52 5.40 15.97
C GLY A 210 13.97 6.63 15.30
N SER A 211 14.73 7.73 15.34
CA SER A 211 14.55 8.85 14.42
C SER A 211 14.54 8.33 12.99
N CYS A 212 13.65 8.87 12.13
CA CYS A 212 13.65 8.55 10.69
C CYS A 212 15.08 8.57 10.16
N LYS A 213 15.65 7.40 9.82
CA LYS A 213 16.95 7.34 9.17
C LYS A 213 16.75 7.75 7.72
N PRO A 214 17.45 8.80 7.24
CA PRO A 214 17.46 9.12 5.82
C PRO A 214 18.03 7.93 5.02
N ALA A 215 17.52 7.77 3.82
CA ALA A 215 17.97 6.74 2.86
C ALA A 215 19.37 7.04 2.37
#